data_552d72922a91d34f1bf014509a70b6aa
#
_entry.id   552d72922a91d34f1bf014509a70b6aa
#
_cell.length_a   1.000
_cell.length_b   1.000
_cell.length_c   1.000
_cell.angle_alpha   90.00
_cell.angle_beta   90.00
_cell.angle_gamma   90.00
#
_symmetry.space_group_name_H-M   'P 1'
#
loop_
_entity.id
_entity.type
_entity.pdbx_description
1 polymer ?
#
loop_
_entity_poly.entity_id
_entity_poly.type
_entity_poly.pdbx_seq_one_letter_code
_entity_poly.pdbx_strand_id
1 'polypeptide(L)'
;DFVFGSFSEEDVHLAERRSLSKAVQQQSGVQYMKEVIRGNLQIDLSAVLLKRSFLRECGLHFTEGCRYGYAQEFLYRCLLNAQNIVQSPTLLKRDTVFELKRGKEKPVGKEIFQAVEAIQRVELLLQTSFKQETELQALFSQELLPRTVMNSVDVMLREGSGYNAVRGVLRVLGYDSLLKTGRRTEKNLKRRIRVWNLIPWMYQAK
;
A
#
# COMPACT_ATOMS: atom_id res chain seq x y z
N ASP A 1 -1.66 18.13 11.03
CA ASP A 1 -0.51 17.57 10.34
C ASP A 1 -0.90 17.02 8.98
N PHE A 2 -2.04 16.31 8.92
CA PHE A 2 -2.46 15.51 7.79
C PHE A 2 -3.98 15.62 7.59
N VAL A 3 -4.41 15.99 6.38
CA VAL A 3 -5.82 16.01 5.99
C VAL A 3 -5.94 15.17 4.73
N PHE A 4 -6.91 14.26 4.68
CA PHE A 4 -7.25 13.53 3.48
C PHE A 4 -8.75 13.64 3.20
N GLY A 5 -9.12 13.56 1.93
CA GLY A 5 -10.50 13.65 1.48
C GLY A 5 -10.86 12.55 0.50
N SER A 6 -12.09 12.59 0.03
CA SER A 6 -12.57 11.69 -1.01
C SER A 6 -11.92 12.06 -2.36
N PHE A 7 -11.70 11.07 -3.21
CA PHE A 7 -11.11 11.24 -4.53
C PHE A 7 -12.02 10.74 -5.67
N SER A 8 -13.18 10.18 -5.35
CA SER A 8 -14.22 9.84 -6.32
C SER A 8 -15.60 10.25 -5.82
N GLU A 9 -16.60 10.39 -6.71
CA GLU A 9 -17.96 10.71 -6.33
C GLU A 9 -18.62 9.60 -5.46
N GLU A 10 -18.27 8.35 -5.69
CA GLU A 10 -18.72 7.22 -4.85
C GLU A 10 -18.20 7.33 -3.42
N ASP A 11 -16.94 7.77 -3.25
CA ASP A 11 -16.35 7.96 -1.92
C ASP A 11 -16.99 9.12 -1.14
N VAL A 12 -17.47 10.17 -1.82
CA VAL A 12 -18.20 11.27 -1.18
C VAL A 12 -19.46 10.76 -0.50
N HIS A 13 -20.27 9.96 -1.20
CA HIS A 13 -21.49 9.40 -0.62
C HIS A 13 -21.21 8.43 0.53
N LEU A 14 -20.13 7.67 0.47
CA LEU A 14 -19.69 6.81 1.56
C LEU A 14 -19.15 7.62 2.74
N ALA A 15 -18.40 8.69 2.49
CA ALA A 15 -17.88 9.59 3.52
C ALA A 15 -19.02 10.36 4.19
N GLU A 16 -20.00 10.86 3.44
CA GLU A 16 -21.19 11.51 3.97
C GLU A 16 -22.02 10.57 4.85
N ARG A 17 -22.27 9.34 4.42
CA ARG A 17 -22.95 8.33 5.25
C ARG A 17 -22.18 8.00 6.51
N ARG A 18 -20.86 7.98 6.48
CA ARG A 18 -20.00 7.75 7.65
C ARG A 18 -19.91 8.98 8.55
N SER A 19 -19.91 10.19 7.99
CA SER A 19 -19.86 11.45 8.77
C SER A 19 -21.17 11.73 9.49
N LEU A 20 -22.30 11.32 8.93
CA LEU A 20 -23.61 11.37 9.60
C LEU A 20 -23.71 10.36 10.77
N SER A 21 -22.85 9.34 10.80
CA SER A 21 -22.87 8.29 11.82
C SER A 21 -21.79 8.41 12.90
N LYS A 22 -20.76 9.24 12.71
CA LYS A 22 -19.69 9.42 13.72
C LYS A 22 -19.18 10.87 13.67
N ALA A 23 -19.29 11.57 14.81
CA ALA A 23 -18.50 12.76 15.07
C ALA A 23 -17.05 12.48 14.65
N VAL A 24 -16.38 13.47 14.02
CA VAL A 24 -14.97 13.40 13.58
C VAL A 24 -14.14 12.75 14.69
N GLN A 25 -13.97 11.45 14.63
CA GLN A 25 -13.11 10.75 15.59
C GLN A 25 -11.68 11.04 15.13
N GLN A 26 -11.00 11.85 15.92
CA GLN A 26 -9.58 12.07 15.81
C GLN A 26 -8.86 10.75 16.14
N GLN A 27 -8.52 9.99 15.10
CA GLN A 27 -7.80 8.72 15.24
C GLN A 27 -6.31 8.98 15.03
N SER A 28 -5.46 8.18 15.68
CA SER A 28 -4.02 8.23 15.43
C SER A 28 -3.71 7.75 14.01
N GLY A 29 -2.60 8.21 13.44
CA GLY A 29 -2.17 7.77 12.12
C GLY A 29 -1.94 6.26 12.03
N VAL A 30 -1.48 5.65 13.12
CA VAL A 30 -1.37 4.19 13.27
C VAL A 30 -2.72 3.50 13.06
N GLN A 31 -3.79 4.05 13.60
CA GLN A 31 -5.13 3.46 13.46
C GLN A 31 -5.64 3.57 12.03
N TYR A 32 -5.47 4.75 11.40
CA TYR A 32 -5.77 4.91 9.97
C TYR A 32 -4.97 3.95 9.10
N MET A 33 -3.70 3.75 9.39
CA MET A 33 -2.83 2.82 8.67
C MET A 33 -3.33 1.37 8.77
N LYS A 34 -3.79 0.93 9.95
CA LYS A 34 -4.41 -0.38 10.14
C LYS A 34 -5.65 -0.55 9.25
N GLU A 35 -6.51 0.47 9.18
CA GLU A 35 -7.70 0.43 8.34
C GLU A 35 -7.37 0.42 6.84
N VAL A 36 -6.33 1.15 6.42
CA VAL A 36 -5.84 1.10 5.03
C VAL A 36 -5.30 -0.28 4.68
N ILE A 37 -4.50 -0.90 5.55
CA ILE A 37 -3.95 -2.24 5.30
C ILE A 37 -5.06 -3.29 5.24
N ARG A 38 -6.10 -3.15 6.06
CA ARG A 38 -7.28 -4.04 6.06
C ARG A 38 -8.22 -3.84 4.86
N GLY A 39 -7.99 -2.78 4.08
CA GLY A 39 -8.87 -2.43 2.97
C GLY A 39 -10.20 -1.78 3.37
N ASN A 40 -10.34 -1.37 4.64
CA ASN A 40 -11.53 -0.68 5.15
C ASN A 40 -11.53 0.82 4.83
N LEU A 41 -10.36 1.36 4.50
CA LEU A 41 -10.14 2.76 4.15
C LEU A 41 -9.18 2.83 2.97
N GLN A 42 -9.47 3.71 2.04
CA GLN A 42 -8.57 4.04 0.94
C GLN A 42 -8.14 5.50 1.08
N ILE A 43 -6.84 5.75 1.02
CA ILE A 43 -6.26 7.10 1.01
C ILE A 43 -5.42 7.21 -0.25
N ASP A 44 -5.82 8.11 -1.14
CA ASP A 44 -5.04 8.44 -2.33
C ASP A 44 -4.15 9.65 -2.00
N LEU A 45 -2.84 9.52 -2.22
CA LEU A 45 -1.88 10.58 -1.93
C LEU A 45 -2.18 11.88 -2.70
N SER A 46 -2.85 11.80 -3.85
CA SER A 46 -3.29 12.96 -4.62
C SER A 46 -4.47 13.71 -3.99
N ALA A 47 -5.17 13.11 -3.02
CA ALA A 47 -6.24 13.70 -2.24
C ALA A 47 -5.83 13.96 -0.77
N VAL A 48 -4.54 14.25 -0.56
CA VAL A 48 -3.96 14.50 0.76
C VAL A 48 -3.35 15.91 0.80
N LEU A 49 -3.58 16.59 1.91
CA LEU A 49 -2.92 17.86 2.25
C LEU A 49 -2.04 17.64 3.48
N LEU A 50 -0.77 18.03 3.37
CA LEU A 50 0.23 17.87 4.42
C LEU A 50 0.77 19.21 4.84
N LYS A 51 0.84 19.45 6.15
CA LYS A 51 1.45 20.64 6.69
C LYS A 51 2.96 20.65 6.41
N ARG A 52 3.48 21.70 5.82
CA ARG A 52 4.90 21.80 5.45
C ARG A 52 5.84 21.68 6.65
N SER A 53 5.48 22.26 7.80
CA SER A 53 6.26 22.15 9.03
C SER A 53 6.35 20.68 9.49
N PHE A 54 5.25 19.94 9.47
CA PHE A 54 5.22 18.51 9.79
C PHE A 54 6.19 17.69 8.93
N LEU A 55 6.19 17.93 7.60
CA LEU A 55 7.12 17.24 6.71
C LEU A 55 8.59 17.53 7.06
N ARG A 56 8.91 18.77 7.39
CA ARG A 56 10.26 19.18 7.75
C ARG A 56 10.70 18.64 9.11
N GLU A 57 9.85 18.76 10.12
CA GLU A 57 10.12 18.33 11.48
C GLU A 57 10.32 16.81 11.58
N CYS A 58 9.56 16.04 10.78
CA CYS A 58 9.67 14.57 10.75
C CYS A 58 10.63 14.07 9.64
N GLY A 59 11.30 14.94 8.89
CA GLY A 59 12.22 14.55 7.82
C GLY A 59 11.55 13.70 6.74
N LEU A 60 10.28 13.99 6.41
CA LEU A 60 9.49 13.20 5.47
C LEU A 60 9.71 13.68 4.04
N HIS A 61 10.23 12.81 3.21
CA HIS A 61 10.47 13.03 1.78
C HIS A 61 10.30 11.73 1.00
N PHE A 62 10.13 11.84 -0.30
CA PHE A 62 10.11 10.68 -1.19
C PHE A 62 11.50 10.03 -1.26
N THR A 63 11.54 8.71 -1.32
CA THR A 63 12.80 7.98 -1.51
C THR A 63 13.29 8.14 -2.94
N GLU A 64 14.48 8.69 -3.10
CA GLU A 64 15.12 8.89 -4.41
C GLU A 64 15.35 7.55 -5.13
N GLY A 65 15.19 7.56 -6.45
CA GLY A 65 15.40 6.36 -7.28
C GLY A 65 14.30 5.29 -7.17
N CYS A 66 13.34 5.44 -6.27
CA CYS A 66 12.23 4.49 -6.12
C CYS A 66 11.14 4.82 -7.15
N ARG A 67 10.93 3.94 -8.13
CA ARG A 67 9.91 4.11 -9.18
C ARG A 67 8.58 3.48 -8.82
N TYR A 68 8.58 2.41 -8.01
CA TYR A 68 7.40 1.65 -7.63
C TYR A 68 7.24 1.62 -6.12
N GLY A 69 6.03 1.87 -5.63
CA GLY A 69 5.73 1.85 -4.20
C GLY A 69 6.09 3.12 -3.43
N TYR A 70 6.78 4.11 -4.06
CA TYR A 70 7.22 5.35 -3.41
C TYR A 70 6.07 6.15 -2.78
N ALA A 71 4.93 6.22 -3.45
CA ALA A 71 3.75 6.94 -2.96
C ALA A 71 3.18 6.26 -1.70
N GLN A 72 3.11 4.93 -1.70
CA GLN A 72 2.63 4.15 -0.57
C GLN A 72 3.60 4.21 0.60
N GLU A 73 4.90 4.10 0.34
CA GLU A 73 5.95 4.30 1.37
C GLU A 73 5.83 5.65 2.04
N PHE A 74 5.76 6.72 1.24
CA PHE A 74 5.65 8.08 1.74
C PHE A 74 4.37 8.27 2.57
N LEU A 75 3.22 7.82 2.06
CA LEU A 75 1.95 7.86 2.77
C LEU A 75 2.05 7.16 4.14
N TYR A 76 2.61 5.96 4.18
CA TYR A 76 2.74 5.20 5.42
C TYR A 76 3.69 5.86 6.43
N ARG A 77 4.80 6.44 5.95
CA ARG A 77 5.70 7.24 6.81
C ARG A 77 5.00 8.48 7.36
N CYS A 78 4.17 9.15 6.56
CA CYS A 78 3.35 10.26 7.05
C CYS A 78 2.35 9.79 8.10
N LEU A 79 1.62 8.70 7.88
CA LEU A 79 0.65 8.17 8.83
C LEU A 79 1.31 7.75 10.16
N LEU A 80 2.49 7.13 10.13
CA LEU A 80 3.20 6.74 11.35
C LEU A 80 3.60 7.93 12.22
N ASN A 81 3.94 9.06 11.62
CA ASN A 81 4.42 10.24 12.33
C ASN A 81 3.32 11.27 12.66
N ALA A 82 2.16 11.19 12.01
CA ALA A 82 1.10 12.17 12.21
C ALA A 82 0.37 11.97 13.54
N GLN A 83 0.31 13.04 14.35
CA GLN A 83 -0.45 13.06 15.59
C GLN A 83 -1.90 13.48 15.36
N ASN A 84 -2.12 14.40 14.42
CA ASN A 84 -3.43 14.95 14.10
C ASN A 84 -3.79 14.66 12.64
N ILE A 85 -4.77 13.80 12.46
CA ILE A 85 -5.30 13.46 11.14
C ILE A 85 -6.77 13.82 11.08
N VAL A 86 -7.18 14.46 10.00
CA VAL A 86 -8.56 14.84 9.74
C VAL A 86 -9.00 14.23 8.42
N GLN A 87 -10.11 13.51 8.44
CA GLN A 87 -10.81 13.13 7.24
C GLN A 87 -11.78 14.23 6.84
N SER A 88 -11.59 14.82 5.66
CA SER A 88 -12.51 15.79 5.08
C SER A 88 -13.64 15.05 4.33
N PRO A 89 -14.90 15.44 4.50
CA PRO A 89 -15.98 14.91 3.66
C PRO A 89 -15.96 15.49 2.25
N THR A 90 -15.10 16.48 1.99
CA THR A 90 -15.04 17.17 0.70
C THR A 90 -14.29 16.34 -0.32
N LEU A 91 -14.76 16.34 -1.56
CA LEU A 91 -14.03 15.79 -2.71
C LEU A 91 -12.80 16.67 -2.96
N LEU A 92 -11.60 16.14 -2.69
CA LEU A 92 -10.33 16.83 -2.90
C LEU A 92 -9.74 16.56 -4.29
N LYS A 93 -10.14 15.47 -4.95
CA LYS A 93 -9.70 15.13 -6.29
C LYS A 93 -10.88 14.59 -7.08
N ARG A 94 -11.10 15.15 -8.26
CA ARG A 94 -12.00 14.59 -9.28
C ARG A 94 -11.14 13.94 -10.36
N ASP A 95 -11.35 12.65 -10.61
CA ASP A 95 -10.69 11.99 -11.74
C ASP A 95 -11.31 12.50 -13.05
N THR A 96 -10.60 13.40 -13.72
CA THR A 96 -10.85 13.66 -15.13
C THR A 96 -10.15 12.54 -15.90
N VAL A 97 -10.93 11.76 -16.64
CA VAL A 97 -10.40 10.75 -17.56
C VAL A 97 -9.70 11.49 -18.71
N PHE A 98 -8.45 11.91 -18.48
CA PHE A 98 -7.57 12.19 -19.59
C PHE A 98 -7.07 10.85 -20.11
N GLU A 99 -7.56 10.43 -21.27
CA GLU A 99 -6.87 9.44 -22.08
C GLU A 99 -5.50 10.01 -22.48
N LEU A 100 -4.56 10.00 -21.54
CA LEU A 100 -3.16 10.11 -21.87
C LEU A 100 -2.87 8.91 -22.77
N LYS A 101 -2.67 9.17 -24.08
CA LYS A 101 -2.05 8.20 -24.98
C LYS A 101 -0.72 7.82 -24.36
N ARG A 102 -0.73 6.78 -23.52
CA ARG A 102 0.49 6.20 -22.99
C ARG A 102 1.29 5.75 -24.18
N GLY A 103 2.41 6.42 -24.45
CA GLY A 103 3.42 5.89 -25.36
C GLY A 103 3.71 4.44 -24.95
N LYS A 104 4.23 3.63 -25.87
CA LYS A 104 4.63 2.25 -25.57
C LYS A 104 5.64 2.28 -24.40
N GLU A 105 5.13 2.18 -23.16
CA GLU A 105 5.97 2.01 -21.98
C GLU A 105 6.72 0.69 -22.15
N LYS A 106 8.00 0.70 -21.76
CA LYS A 106 8.78 -0.55 -21.76
C LYS A 106 8.09 -1.54 -20.82
N PRO A 107 8.05 -2.84 -21.18
CA PRO A 107 7.49 -3.86 -20.29
C PRO A 107 8.08 -3.73 -18.89
N VAL A 108 7.23 -3.80 -17.89
CA VAL A 108 7.65 -3.72 -16.48
C VAL A 108 8.41 -5.00 -16.14
N GLY A 109 9.68 -4.87 -15.82
CA GLY A 109 10.55 -5.98 -15.41
C GLY A 109 10.57 -6.19 -13.89
N LYS A 110 11.70 -6.72 -13.40
CA LYS A 110 11.93 -6.96 -11.96
C LYS A 110 11.87 -5.69 -11.10
N GLU A 111 11.96 -4.51 -11.71
CA GLU A 111 11.90 -3.20 -11.05
C GLU A 111 10.59 -3.01 -10.28
N ILE A 112 9.51 -3.70 -10.64
CA ILE A 112 8.24 -3.66 -9.91
C ILE A 112 8.40 -4.09 -8.45
N PHE A 113 9.39 -4.92 -8.15
CA PHE A 113 9.67 -5.35 -6.78
C PHE A 113 10.28 -4.25 -5.89
N GLN A 114 10.64 -3.10 -6.43
CA GLN A 114 10.93 -1.90 -5.62
C GLN A 114 9.74 -1.55 -4.70
N ALA A 115 8.51 -1.91 -5.09
CA ALA A 115 7.35 -1.76 -4.21
C ALA A 115 7.47 -2.59 -2.93
N VAL A 116 8.08 -3.78 -2.99
CA VAL A 116 8.33 -4.62 -1.81
C VAL A 116 9.41 -3.98 -0.93
N GLU A 117 10.50 -3.51 -1.53
CA GLU A 117 11.58 -2.79 -0.82
C GLU A 117 11.04 -1.53 -0.12
N ALA A 118 10.14 -0.79 -0.79
CA ALA A 118 9.48 0.38 -0.23
C ALA A 118 8.71 0.02 1.06
N ILE A 119 7.95 -1.07 1.06
CA ILE A 119 7.22 -1.54 2.24
C ILE A 119 8.16 -2.08 3.31
N GLN A 120 9.26 -2.76 2.94
CA GLN A 120 10.27 -3.22 3.90
C GLN A 120 10.96 -2.06 4.62
N ARG A 121 11.21 -0.93 3.94
CA ARG A 121 11.75 0.28 4.60
C ARG A 121 10.78 0.82 5.67
N VAL A 122 9.47 0.80 5.40
CA VAL A 122 8.46 1.18 6.40
C VAL A 122 8.39 0.16 7.54
N GLU A 123 8.49 -1.15 7.23
CA GLU A 123 8.53 -2.20 8.25
C GLU A 123 9.74 -2.02 9.18
N LEU A 124 10.91 -1.71 8.64
CA LEU A 124 12.11 -1.43 9.42
C LEU A 124 11.91 -0.22 10.34
N LEU A 125 11.32 0.87 9.84
CA LEU A 125 10.97 2.02 10.65
C LEU A 125 10.00 1.63 11.78
N LEU A 126 9.02 0.81 11.49
CA LEU A 126 8.04 0.32 12.46
C LEU A 126 8.71 -0.52 13.55
N GLN A 127 9.64 -1.40 13.19
CA GLN A 127 10.37 -2.25 14.13
C GLN A 127 11.38 -1.48 15.00
N THR A 128 11.94 -0.38 14.49
CA THR A 128 12.94 0.41 15.21
C THR A 128 12.32 1.50 16.07
N SER A 129 11.38 2.27 15.53
CA SER A 129 10.85 3.48 16.18
C SER A 129 9.45 3.32 16.78
N PHE A 130 8.69 2.28 16.36
CA PHE A 130 7.32 2.02 16.81
C PHE A 130 7.15 0.59 17.36
N LYS A 131 8.09 0.17 18.18
CA LYS A 131 8.17 -1.21 18.71
C LYS A 131 6.92 -1.67 19.46
N GLN A 132 6.20 -0.75 20.08
CA GLN A 132 4.96 -1.00 20.82
C GLN A 132 3.77 -1.37 19.92
N GLU A 133 3.84 -1.06 18.62
CA GLU A 133 2.76 -1.30 17.67
C GLU A 133 2.76 -2.74 17.11
N THR A 134 2.74 -3.72 18.01
CA THR A 134 2.85 -5.15 17.67
C THR A 134 1.77 -5.64 16.71
N GLU A 135 0.56 -5.08 16.83
CA GLU A 135 -0.53 -5.40 15.93
C GLU A 135 -0.26 -4.93 14.50
N LEU A 136 0.26 -3.71 14.36
CA LEU A 136 0.60 -3.15 13.05
C LEU A 136 1.77 -3.92 12.43
N GLN A 137 2.78 -4.28 13.21
CA GLN A 137 3.89 -5.15 12.76
C GLN A 137 3.38 -6.49 12.22
N ALA A 138 2.41 -7.11 12.92
CA ALA A 138 1.80 -8.35 12.45
C ALA A 138 0.96 -8.17 11.17
N LEU A 139 0.31 -7.02 10.98
CA LEU A 139 -0.37 -6.69 9.71
C LEU A 139 0.63 -6.49 8.57
N PHE A 140 1.78 -5.86 8.82
CA PHE A 140 2.83 -5.73 7.81
C PHE A 140 3.34 -7.08 7.35
N SER A 141 3.78 -7.92 8.27
CA SER A 141 4.40 -9.21 7.96
C SER A 141 3.42 -10.26 7.41
N GLN A 142 2.16 -10.25 7.86
CA GLN A 142 1.18 -11.29 7.51
C GLN A 142 0.21 -10.88 6.40
N GLU A 143 0.07 -9.58 6.10
CA GLU A 143 -0.89 -9.11 5.12
C GLU A 143 -0.23 -8.21 4.06
N LEU A 144 0.39 -7.11 4.46
CA LEU A 144 0.85 -6.09 3.53
C LEU A 144 2.01 -6.57 2.67
N LEU A 145 3.09 -7.09 3.25
CA LEU A 145 4.24 -7.59 2.50
C LEU A 145 3.88 -8.74 1.56
N PRO A 146 3.18 -9.81 2.01
CA PRO A 146 2.75 -10.87 1.11
C PRO A 146 1.86 -10.36 -0.03
N ARG A 147 0.95 -9.41 0.25
CA ARG A 147 0.08 -8.79 -0.76
C ARG A 147 0.90 -8.01 -1.78
N THR A 148 1.88 -7.22 -1.34
CA THR A 148 2.74 -6.44 -2.23
C THR A 148 3.57 -7.35 -3.13
N VAL A 149 4.14 -8.44 -2.59
CA VAL A 149 4.84 -9.45 -3.40
C VAL A 149 3.90 -10.05 -4.46
N MET A 150 2.69 -10.49 -4.06
CA MET A 150 1.74 -11.10 -5.00
C MET A 150 1.24 -10.12 -6.06
N ASN A 151 1.09 -8.83 -5.72
CA ASN A 151 0.73 -7.80 -6.69
C ASN A 151 1.87 -7.56 -7.70
N SER A 152 3.13 -7.58 -7.26
CA SER A 152 4.29 -7.50 -8.16
C SER A 152 4.40 -8.72 -9.07
N VAL A 153 4.09 -9.91 -8.55
CA VAL A 153 3.97 -11.15 -9.35
C VAL A 153 2.90 -11.01 -10.43
N ASP A 154 1.71 -10.49 -10.07
CA ASP A 154 0.63 -10.28 -11.04
C ASP A 154 1.04 -9.34 -12.17
N VAL A 155 1.73 -8.24 -11.84
CA VAL A 155 2.20 -7.28 -12.85
C VAL A 155 3.17 -7.97 -13.81
N MET A 156 4.18 -8.68 -13.30
CA MET A 156 5.14 -9.38 -14.17
C MET A 156 4.49 -10.43 -15.08
N LEU A 157 3.51 -11.18 -14.56
CA LEU A 157 2.79 -12.18 -15.36
C LEU A 157 1.93 -11.51 -16.45
N ARG A 158 1.26 -10.41 -16.15
CA ARG A 158 0.48 -9.64 -17.14
C ARG A 158 1.34 -9.02 -18.23
N GLU A 159 2.58 -8.66 -17.88
CA GLU A 159 3.58 -8.16 -18.85
C GLU A 159 4.26 -9.29 -19.66
N GLY A 160 3.77 -10.53 -19.54
CA GLY A 160 4.21 -11.67 -20.33
C GLY A 160 5.39 -12.46 -19.75
N SER A 161 5.81 -12.20 -18.52
CA SER A 161 6.83 -13.01 -17.87
C SER A 161 6.30 -14.43 -17.58
N GLY A 162 7.09 -15.45 -17.88
CA GLY A 162 6.73 -16.84 -17.53
C GLY A 162 6.86 -17.10 -16.03
N TYR A 163 6.07 -18.05 -15.51
CA TYR A 163 6.08 -18.44 -14.08
C TYR A 163 7.47 -18.79 -13.53
N ASN A 164 8.28 -19.52 -14.31
CA ASN A 164 9.63 -19.92 -13.88
C ASN A 164 10.55 -18.70 -13.76
N ALA A 165 10.43 -17.73 -14.66
CA ALA A 165 11.19 -16.49 -14.60
C ALA A 165 10.82 -15.69 -13.35
N VAL A 166 9.52 -15.50 -13.07
CA VAL A 166 9.03 -14.80 -11.88
C VAL A 166 9.49 -15.51 -10.60
N ARG A 167 9.39 -16.84 -10.53
CA ARG A 167 9.91 -17.62 -9.38
C ARG A 167 11.41 -17.48 -9.20
N GLY A 168 12.15 -17.44 -10.31
CA GLY A 168 13.59 -17.18 -10.28
C GLY A 168 13.90 -15.82 -9.66
N VAL A 169 13.19 -14.77 -10.07
CA VAL A 169 13.33 -13.42 -9.51
C VAL A 169 13.02 -13.41 -8.01
N LEU A 170 11.88 -14.00 -7.59
CA LEU A 170 11.50 -14.06 -6.17
C LEU A 170 12.59 -14.75 -5.33
N ARG A 171 13.16 -15.86 -5.82
CA ARG A 171 14.21 -16.59 -5.12
C ARG A 171 15.50 -15.77 -5.01
N VAL A 172 15.91 -15.11 -6.08
CA VAL A 172 17.10 -14.26 -6.09
C VAL A 172 16.98 -13.08 -5.14
N LEU A 173 15.77 -12.48 -5.05
CA LEU A 173 15.49 -11.37 -4.15
C LEU A 173 15.12 -11.84 -2.71
N GLY A 174 14.97 -13.14 -2.47
CA GLY A 174 14.58 -13.68 -1.17
C GLY A 174 13.11 -13.45 -0.79
N TYR A 175 12.26 -13.03 -1.75
CA TYR A 175 10.87 -12.64 -1.49
C TYR A 175 9.90 -13.80 -1.42
N ASP A 176 10.28 -14.98 -1.83
CA ASP A 176 9.57 -16.24 -1.56
C ASP A 176 9.40 -16.47 -0.06
N SER A 177 10.37 -16.08 0.76
CA SER A 177 10.30 -16.14 2.22
C SER A 177 9.24 -15.20 2.83
N LEU A 178 8.84 -14.14 2.11
CA LEU A 178 7.81 -13.19 2.52
C LEU A 178 6.38 -13.70 2.25
N LEU A 179 6.21 -14.75 1.42
CA LEU A 179 4.91 -15.34 1.11
C LEU A 179 4.38 -16.23 2.24
N LYS A 180 4.48 -15.75 3.47
CA LYS A 180 3.97 -16.41 4.67
C LYS A 180 2.58 -15.88 5.01
N THR A 181 1.68 -16.80 5.37
CA THR A 181 0.32 -16.43 5.78
C THR A 181 0.14 -16.67 7.27
N GLY A 182 -0.62 -15.78 7.92
CA GLY A 182 -0.92 -15.87 9.34
C GLY A 182 -2.42 -15.71 9.64
N ARG A 183 -2.76 -15.52 10.90
CA ARG A 183 -4.17 -15.32 11.32
C ARG A 183 -4.78 -14.06 10.70
N ARG A 184 -3.98 -13.02 10.50
CA ARG A 184 -4.41 -11.70 10.00
C ARG A 184 -4.47 -11.61 8.48
N THR A 185 -3.92 -12.60 7.76
CA THR A 185 -3.95 -12.64 6.30
C THR A 185 -5.37 -12.85 5.78
N GLU A 186 -5.82 -12.01 4.87
CA GLU A 186 -7.11 -12.12 4.18
C GLU A 186 -7.27 -13.48 3.48
N LYS A 187 -8.48 -14.04 3.50
CA LYS A 187 -8.77 -15.36 2.91
C LYS A 187 -8.40 -15.46 1.42
N ASN A 188 -8.67 -14.41 0.66
CA ASN A 188 -8.35 -14.35 -0.77
C ASN A 188 -6.84 -14.36 -1.00
N LEU A 189 -6.08 -13.55 -0.23
CA LEU A 189 -4.62 -13.54 -0.30
C LEU A 189 -4.02 -14.91 0.09
N LYS A 190 -4.54 -15.55 1.13
CA LYS A 190 -4.14 -16.92 1.51
C LYS A 190 -4.32 -17.91 0.36
N ARG A 191 -5.48 -17.85 -0.33
CA ARG A 191 -5.76 -18.69 -1.49
C ARG A 191 -4.78 -18.41 -2.63
N ARG A 192 -4.53 -17.15 -2.96
CA ARG A 192 -3.58 -16.76 -4.01
C ARG A 192 -2.18 -17.28 -3.73
N ILE A 193 -1.67 -17.07 -2.52
CA ILE A 193 -0.34 -17.56 -2.10
C ILE A 193 -0.27 -19.10 -2.14
N ARG A 194 -1.33 -19.78 -1.69
CA ARG A 194 -1.38 -21.25 -1.75
C ARG A 194 -1.31 -21.76 -3.18
N VAL A 195 -2.10 -21.20 -4.09
CA VAL A 195 -2.08 -21.58 -5.51
C VAL A 195 -0.71 -21.30 -6.11
N TRP A 196 -0.13 -20.14 -5.86
CA TRP A 196 1.22 -19.77 -6.33
C TRP A 196 2.30 -20.74 -5.86
N ASN A 197 2.26 -21.14 -4.59
CA ASN A 197 3.28 -22.02 -4.02
C ASN A 197 3.15 -23.48 -4.48
N LEU A 198 1.92 -23.99 -4.62
CA LEU A 198 1.64 -25.40 -4.92
C LEU A 198 1.51 -25.67 -6.43
N ILE A 199 0.80 -24.79 -7.14
CA ILE A 199 0.40 -25.01 -8.53
C ILE A 199 0.53 -23.71 -9.32
N PRO A 200 1.76 -23.17 -9.50
CA PRO A 200 1.97 -21.85 -10.07
C PRO A 200 1.45 -21.70 -11.51
N TRP A 201 1.41 -22.78 -12.27
CA TRP A 201 0.87 -22.78 -13.64
C TRP A 201 -0.67 -22.64 -13.69
N MET A 202 -1.36 -22.89 -12.58
CA MET A 202 -2.80 -22.61 -12.43
C MET A 202 -3.09 -21.24 -11.85
N TYR A 203 -2.06 -20.50 -11.46
CA TYR A 203 -2.21 -19.15 -10.92
C TYR A 203 -2.60 -18.20 -12.04
N GLN A 204 -3.72 -17.50 -11.87
CA GLN A 204 -4.16 -16.45 -12.77
C GLN A 204 -3.87 -15.10 -12.11
N ALA A 205 -3.09 -14.27 -12.80
CA ALA A 205 -2.84 -12.88 -12.39
C ALA A 205 -4.15 -12.09 -12.37
N LYS A 206 -4.31 -11.26 -11.36
CA LYS A 206 -5.45 -10.36 -11.20
C LYS A 206 -5.21 -9.01 -11.87
#